data_3b0269365f337c9b8e66b58025f29bd5
#
_entry.id   3b0269365f337c9b8e66b58025f29bd5
#
_cell.length_a   1.000
_cell.length_b   1.000
_cell.length_c   1.000
_cell.angle_alpha   90.00
_cell.angle_beta   90.00
_cell.angle_gamma   90.00
#
_symmetry.space_group_name_H-M   'P 1'
#
loop_
_entity.id
_entity.type
_entity.pdbx_description
1 polymer ?
#
loop_
_entity_poly.entity_id
_entity_poly.type
_entity_poly.pdbx_seq_one_letter_code
_entity_poly.pdbx_strand_id
1 'polypeptide(L)' 'MSILWRNDNGTLISCVEKIKVMDQNMAELKSVIQDIIDDGVLMGVAEQQIKEEILKLLATMTSQY' A
#
# COMPACT_ATOMS: atom_id res chain seq x y z
N MET A 1 -9.14 -9.52 -4.32
CA MET A 1 -8.70 -10.20 -3.09
C MET A 1 -9.15 -9.38 -1.89
N SER A 2 -9.76 -10.04 -0.94
CA SER A 2 -10.28 -9.42 0.28
C SER A 2 -9.23 -9.46 1.37
N ILE A 3 -8.97 -8.32 2.00
CA ILE A 3 -8.03 -8.26 3.12
C ILE A 3 -8.80 -8.41 4.42
N LEU A 4 -8.29 -9.24 5.33
CA LEU A 4 -8.86 -9.40 6.67
C LEU A 4 -8.11 -8.46 7.62
N TRP A 5 -8.65 -7.26 7.80
CA TRP A 5 -8.06 -6.24 8.66
C TRP A 5 -8.18 -6.64 10.13
N ARG A 6 -7.14 -6.37 10.91
CA ARG A 6 -7.07 -6.72 12.33
C ARG A 6 -6.60 -5.53 13.14
N ASN A 7 -7.02 -5.46 14.40
CA ASN A 7 -6.48 -4.49 15.34
C ASN A 7 -5.15 -4.99 15.93
N ASP A 8 -4.56 -4.22 16.85
CA ASP A 8 -3.24 -4.52 17.42
C ASP A 8 -3.17 -5.88 18.13
N ASN A 9 -4.28 -6.34 18.72
CA ASN A 9 -4.29 -7.63 19.44
C ASN A 9 -4.68 -8.81 18.53
N GLY A 10 -4.79 -8.58 17.23
CA GLY A 10 -5.09 -9.63 16.27
C GLY A 10 -6.57 -9.90 16.05
N THR A 11 -7.47 -9.18 16.70
CA THR A 11 -8.91 -9.34 16.52
C THR A 11 -9.34 -8.75 15.17
N LEU A 12 -10.19 -9.46 14.44
CA LEU A 12 -10.73 -8.99 13.17
C LEU A 12 -11.55 -7.72 13.37
N ILE A 13 -11.31 -6.74 12.51
CA ILE A 13 -12.15 -5.55 12.40
C ILE A 13 -13.47 -5.96 11.76
N SER A 14 -14.58 -5.69 12.44
CA SER A 14 -15.93 -6.02 11.95
C SER A 14 -16.72 -4.80 11.49
N CYS A 15 -16.24 -3.59 11.75
CA CYS A 15 -16.90 -2.37 11.33
C CYS A 15 -16.83 -2.23 9.80
N VAL A 16 -17.98 -2.31 9.13
CA VAL A 16 -18.07 -2.26 7.67
C VAL A 16 -17.47 -0.98 7.10
N GLU A 17 -17.72 0.16 7.75
CA GLU A 17 -17.19 1.45 7.28
C GLU A 17 -15.67 1.53 7.37
N LYS A 18 -15.07 1.00 8.44
CA LYS A 18 -13.60 0.96 8.57
C LYS A 18 -12.98 0.08 7.51
N ILE A 19 -13.56 -1.10 7.27
CA ILE A 19 -13.10 -2.03 6.25
C ILE A 19 -13.17 -1.36 4.87
N LYS A 20 -14.28 -0.70 4.56
CA LYS A 20 -14.49 -0.02 3.29
C LYS A 20 -13.44 1.06 3.05
N VAL A 21 -13.17 1.89 4.07
CA VAL A 21 -12.17 2.95 3.96
C VAL A 21 -10.79 2.36 3.70
N MET A 22 -10.39 1.34 4.45
CA MET A 22 -9.08 0.72 4.27
C MET A 22 -8.94 0.04 2.91
N ASP A 23 -9.98 -0.67 2.46
CA ASP A 23 -9.96 -1.34 1.16
C ASP A 23 -9.87 -0.32 0.01
N GLN A 24 -10.61 0.80 0.10
CA GLN A 24 -10.54 1.87 -0.88
C GLN A 24 -9.15 2.51 -0.90
N ASN A 25 -8.57 2.77 0.27
CA ASN A 25 -7.23 3.35 0.37
C ASN A 25 -6.18 2.43 -0.25
N MET A 26 -6.29 1.12 -0.05
CA MET A 26 -5.36 0.16 -0.65
C MET A 26 -5.50 0.12 -2.16
N ALA A 27 -6.73 0.22 -2.69
CA ALA A 27 -6.96 0.28 -4.13
C ALA A 27 -6.36 1.53 -4.74
N GLU A 28 -6.50 2.69 -4.08
CA GLU A 28 -5.89 3.94 -4.52
C GLU A 28 -4.37 3.87 -4.48
N LEU A 29 -3.81 3.30 -3.41
CA LEU A 29 -2.37 3.11 -3.28
C LEU A 29 -1.82 2.24 -4.41
N LYS A 30 -2.51 1.14 -4.73
CA LYS A 30 -2.11 0.27 -5.83
C LYS A 30 -2.03 1.04 -7.15
N SER A 31 -3.01 1.88 -7.42
CA SER A 31 -3.04 2.69 -8.63
C SER A 31 -1.87 3.66 -8.69
N VAL A 32 -1.55 4.33 -7.59
CA VAL A 32 -0.42 5.26 -7.51
C VAL A 32 0.90 4.53 -7.71
N ILE A 33 1.09 3.39 -7.06
CA ILE A 33 2.31 2.60 -7.20
C ILE A 33 2.46 2.10 -8.64
N GLN A 34 1.37 1.65 -9.27
CA GLN A 34 1.40 1.19 -10.65
C GLN A 34 1.88 2.31 -11.58
N ASP A 35 1.38 3.53 -11.39
CA ASP A 35 1.79 4.69 -12.19
C ASP A 35 3.27 4.99 -12.00
N ILE A 36 3.77 4.92 -10.77
CA ILE A 36 5.20 5.13 -10.47
C ILE A 36 6.07 4.11 -11.20
N ILE A 37 5.67 2.83 -11.15
CA ILE A 37 6.39 1.75 -11.81
C ILE A 37 6.40 1.98 -13.33
N ASP A 38 5.23 2.24 -13.90
CA ASP A 38 5.09 2.43 -15.35
C ASP A 38 5.90 3.63 -15.84
N ASP A 39 5.81 4.75 -15.14
CA ASP A 39 6.58 5.96 -15.49
C ASP A 39 8.08 5.70 -15.40
N GLY A 40 8.52 5.04 -14.34
CA GLY A 40 9.94 4.71 -14.17
C GLY A 40 10.48 3.80 -15.26
N VAL A 41 9.75 2.76 -15.60
CA VAL A 41 10.14 1.82 -16.67
C VAL A 41 10.21 2.54 -18.01
N LEU A 42 9.24 3.41 -18.32
CA LEU A 42 9.24 4.19 -19.55
C LEU A 42 10.44 5.14 -19.63
N MET A 43 10.96 5.61 -18.50
CA MET A 43 12.15 6.46 -18.42
C MET A 43 13.47 5.66 -18.38
N GLY A 44 13.39 4.34 -18.38
CA GLY A 44 14.58 3.47 -18.37
C GLY A 44 15.05 3.05 -16.99
N VAL A 45 14.27 3.29 -15.94
CA VAL A 45 14.60 2.82 -14.59
C VAL A 45 14.22 1.36 -14.45
N ALA A 46 15.08 0.56 -13.81
CA ALA A 46 14.80 -0.85 -13.59
C ALA A 46 13.58 -1.04 -12.68
N GLU A 47 12.62 -1.85 -13.12
CA GLU A 47 11.40 -2.12 -12.35
C GLU A 47 11.73 -2.62 -10.94
N GLN A 48 12.68 -3.53 -10.82
CA GLN A 48 13.06 -4.10 -9.52
C GLN A 48 13.59 -3.03 -8.56
N GLN A 49 14.39 -2.10 -9.06
CA GLN A 49 14.90 -1.00 -8.23
C GLN A 49 13.77 -0.10 -7.73
N ILE A 50 12.78 0.19 -8.58
CA ILE A 50 11.63 0.99 -8.18
C ILE A 50 10.91 0.32 -7.01
N LYS A 51 10.66 -0.98 -7.10
CA LYS A 51 10.01 -1.75 -6.03
C LYS A 51 10.82 -1.73 -4.74
N GLU A 52 12.13 -1.89 -4.85
CA GLU A 52 13.04 -1.85 -3.68
C GLU A 52 12.99 -0.49 -2.98
N GLU A 53 13.00 0.59 -3.74
CA GLU A 53 12.93 1.94 -3.17
C GLU A 53 11.60 2.22 -2.52
N ILE A 54 10.50 1.70 -3.05
CA ILE A 54 9.18 1.79 -2.42
C ILE A 54 9.18 1.05 -1.07
N LEU A 55 9.77 -0.15 -1.01
CA LEU A 55 9.87 -0.91 0.23
C LEU A 55 10.72 -0.20 1.28
N LYS A 56 11.83 0.42 0.87
CA LYS A 56 12.67 1.22 1.78
C LYS A 56 11.91 2.42 2.33
N LEU A 57 11.19 3.12 1.47
CA LEU A 57 10.36 4.26 1.88
C LEU A 57 9.34 3.82 2.93
N LEU A 58 8.64 2.73 2.66
CA LEU A 58 7.62 2.20 3.55
C LEU A 58 8.20 1.85 4.92
N ALA A 59 9.42 1.28 4.96
CA ALA A 59 10.08 0.90 6.21
C ALA A 59 10.40 2.10 7.12
N THR A 60 10.47 3.32 6.57
CA THR A 60 10.74 4.54 7.36
C THR A 60 9.47 5.19 7.88
N MET A 61 8.29 4.73 7.47
CA MET A 61 7.02 5.35 7.81
C MET A 61 6.40 4.70 9.04
N THR A 62 5.85 5.52 9.90
CA THR A 62 5.16 5.05 11.10
C THR A 62 3.98 5.97 11.40
N SER A 63 3.02 5.45 12.16
CA SER A 63 1.86 6.25 12.57
C SER A 63 2.30 7.43 13.44
N GLN A 64 1.61 8.56 13.27
CA GLN A 64 1.75 9.73 14.14
C GLN A 64 0.72 9.70 15.28
N TYR A 65 -0.07 8.66 15.36
CA TYR A 65 -1.18 8.55 16.30
C TYR A 65 -1.02 7.36 17.24
#